data_dd73091b17a402beaef2f170dbe1945e
#
_entry.id   dd73091b17a402beaef2f170dbe1945e
#
_cell.length_a   1.000
_cell.length_b   1.000
_cell.length_c   1.000
_cell.angle_alpha   90.00
_cell.angle_beta   90.00
_cell.angle_gamma   90.00
#
_symmetry.space_group_name_H-M   'P 1'
#
loop_
_entity.id
_entity.type
_entity.pdbx_description
1 polymer ?
#
loop_
_entity_poly.entity_id
_entity_poly.type
_entity_poly.pdbx_seq_one_letter_code
_entity_poly.pdbx_strand_id
1 'polypeptide(L)'
;IRLREPGGNISSEKIRKLILSNKSNFHKITDLLLYLAARNENLEQSIKKNYGKKLILIDRFTDSTLAYQHYGMGIDYKFINLLNNFLIKNIKITVTFLNLVNTKNLRLRLSKRKNLNRYDKLKFKLYKKIQKGYIKISKKKKNKYVIIDSNKSI
;
A
#
# COMPACT_ATOMS: atom_id res chain seq x y z
N ILE A 1 -5.29 0.56 17.54
CA ILE A 1 -5.70 1.61 16.58
C ILE A 1 -5.75 1.05 15.18
N ARG A 2 -6.60 1.64 14.32
CA ARG A 2 -6.75 1.25 12.93
C ARG A 2 -6.41 2.42 12.03
N LEU A 3 -5.48 2.21 11.10
CA LEU A 3 -5.01 3.19 10.13
C LEU A 3 -5.12 2.64 8.71
N ARG A 4 -5.01 3.51 7.72
CA ARG A 4 -4.87 3.13 6.31
C ARG A 4 -3.83 4.02 5.63
N GLU A 5 -3.18 3.52 4.59
CA GLU A 5 -2.26 4.31 3.77
C GLU A 5 -2.66 4.31 2.29
N PRO A 6 -2.52 5.46 1.61
CA PRO A 6 -2.30 6.79 2.16
C PRO A 6 -3.55 7.28 2.90
N GLY A 7 -3.40 8.16 3.89
CA GLY A 7 -4.47 8.67 4.76
C GLY A 7 -4.30 8.18 6.20
N GLY A 8 -5.30 8.35 7.03
CA GLY A 8 -5.31 7.87 8.42
C GLY A 8 -5.22 8.97 9.48
N ASN A 9 -4.71 10.15 9.15
CA ASN A 9 -4.77 11.37 9.94
C ASN A 9 -5.06 12.58 9.04
N ILE A 10 -5.30 13.74 9.61
CA ILE A 10 -5.74 14.95 8.87
C ILE A 10 -4.75 15.31 7.75
N SER A 11 -3.46 15.36 8.04
CA SER A 11 -2.42 15.73 7.06
C SER A 11 -2.30 14.67 5.96
N SER A 12 -2.24 13.39 6.34
CA SER A 12 -2.21 12.27 5.38
C SER A 12 -3.46 12.23 4.49
N GLU A 13 -4.64 12.59 4.99
CA GLU A 13 -5.87 12.63 4.18
C GLU A 13 -5.82 13.77 3.13
N LYS A 14 -5.18 14.91 3.43
CA LYS A 14 -4.93 15.97 2.44
C LYS A 14 -4.03 15.44 1.31
N ILE A 15 -2.93 14.78 1.66
CA ILE A 15 -2.02 14.16 0.69
C ILE A 15 -2.74 13.04 -0.10
N ARG A 16 -3.56 12.22 0.55
CA ARG A 16 -4.37 11.19 -0.10
C ARG A 16 -5.28 11.76 -1.17
N LYS A 17 -5.95 12.91 -0.91
CA LYS A 17 -6.80 13.58 -1.90
C LYS A 17 -6.01 13.92 -3.16
N LEU A 18 -4.80 14.45 -3.02
CA LEU A 18 -3.90 14.72 -4.15
C LEU A 18 -3.54 13.43 -4.90
N ILE A 19 -3.08 12.40 -4.18
CA ILE A 19 -2.66 11.12 -4.78
C ILE A 19 -3.78 10.46 -5.56
N LEU A 20 -5.01 10.45 -5.05
CA LEU A 20 -6.13 9.70 -5.63
C LEU A 20 -6.98 10.47 -6.63
N SER A 21 -6.76 11.79 -6.74
CA SER A 21 -7.52 12.64 -7.67
C SER A 21 -7.36 12.18 -9.11
N ASN A 22 -8.48 12.10 -9.83
CA ASN A 22 -8.46 11.82 -11.27
C ASN A 22 -7.85 12.96 -12.10
N LYS A 23 -7.71 14.16 -11.52
CA LYS A 23 -7.06 15.33 -12.14
C LYS A 23 -5.54 15.31 -11.95
N SER A 24 -5.02 14.48 -11.04
CA SER A 24 -3.58 14.41 -10.76
C SER A 24 -2.87 13.54 -11.80
N ASN A 25 -1.84 14.11 -12.43
CA ASN A 25 -0.96 13.44 -13.37
C ASN A 25 0.50 13.58 -12.90
N PHE A 26 0.81 12.96 -11.78
CA PHE A 26 2.16 13.03 -11.22
C PHE A 26 3.11 12.05 -11.91
N HIS A 27 4.37 12.46 -12.05
CA HIS A 27 5.45 11.54 -12.39
C HIS A 27 5.62 10.48 -11.28
N LYS A 28 6.02 9.27 -11.65
CA LYS A 28 6.12 8.11 -10.75
C LYS A 28 6.94 8.36 -9.48
N ILE A 29 7.98 9.19 -9.55
CA ILE A 29 8.80 9.56 -8.38
C ILE A 29 8.03 10.51 -7.46
N THR A 30 7.33 11.51 -8.03
CA THR A 30 6.45 12.40 -7.25
C THR A 30 5.37 11.61 -6.52
N ASP A 31 4.75 10.63 -7.18
CA ASP A 31 3.80 9.72 -6.53
C ASP A 31 4.42 8.99 -5.35
N LEU A 32 5.61 8.39 -5.55
CA LEU A 32 6.33 7.71 -4.47
C LEU A 32 6.57 8.65 -3.28
N LEU A 33 7.07 9.86 -3.54
CA LEU A 33 7.35 10.83 -2.49
C LEU A 33 6.09 11.26 -1.73
N LEU A 34 4.96 11.44 -2.42
CA LEU A 34 3.67 11.73 -1.78
C LEU A 34 3.17 10.56 -0.90
N TYR A 35 3.33 9.31 -1.33
CA TYR A 35 3.03 8.14 -0.50
C TYR A 35 3.91 8.10 0.75
N LEU A 36 5.20 8.41 0.62
CA LEU A 36 6.13 8.41 1.74
C LEU A 36 5.86 9.58 2.69
N ALA A 37 5.50 10.77 2.16
CA ALA A 37 5.08 11.91 2.99
C ALA A 37 3.82 11.58 3.81
N ALA A 38 2.79 10.98 3.20
CA ALA A 38 1.60 10.54 3.92
C ALA A 38 1.92 9.49 4.98
N ARG A 39 2.85 8.57 4.71
CA ARG A 39 3.34 7.58 5.67
C ARG A 39 4.05 8.24 6.84
N ASN A 40 4.93 9.20 6.57
CA ASN A 40 5.65 9.90 7.63
C ASN A 40 4.70 10.59 8.59
N GLU A 41 3.65 11.24 8.09
CA GLU A 41 2.62 11.83 8.92
C GLU A 41 1.94 10.78 9.83
N ASN A 42 1.62 9.59 9.31
CA ASN A 42 1.06 8.51 10.13
C ASN A 42 2.04 8.00 11.18
N LEU A 43 3.33 7.89 10.81
CA LEU A 43 4.38 7.45 11.73
C LEU A 43 4.50 8.42 12.91
N GLU A 44 4.64 9.72 12.65
CA GLU A 44 4.86 10.73 13.69
C GLU A 44 3.61 10.97 14.54
N GLN A 45 2.45 11.09 13.92
CA GLN A 45 1.24 11.48 14.63
C GLN A 45 0.51 10.33 15.31
N SER A 46 0.68 9.10 14.85
CA SER A 46 -0.11 7.97 15.33
C SER A 46 0.72 6.75 15.71
N ILE A 47 1.57 6.25 14.80
CA ILE A 47 2.21 4.94 14.98
C ILE A 47 3.23 5.00 16.11
N LYS A 48 4.19 5.90 16.08
CA LYS A 48 5.25 6.02 17.09
C LYS A 48 4.72 6.25 18.50
N LYS A 49 3.66 7.04 18.64
CA LYS A 49 3.03 7.34 19.94
C LYS A 49 2.37 6.11 20.60
N ASN A 50 1.94 5.15 19.78
CA ASN A 50 1.20 3.96 20.21
C ASN A 50 1.98 2.65 20.07
N TYR A 51 3.17 2.70 19.46
CA TYR A 51 4.02 1.54 19.23
C TYR A 51 4.47 0.94 20.57
N GLY A 52 4.35 -0.39 20.71
CA GLY A 52 4.60 -1.09 21.96
C GLY A 52 3.53 -0.95 23.05
N LYS A 53 2.54 -0.06 22.86
CA LYS A 53 1.47 0.20 23.85
C LYS A 53 0.11 -0.32 23.40
N LYS A 54 -0.15 -0.36 22.10
CA LYS A 54 -1.45 -0.73 21.52
C LYS A 54 -1.27 -1.62 20.30
N LEU A 55 -2.28 -2.45 20.02
CA LEU A 55 -2.37 -3.13 18.74
C LEU A 55 -2.61 -2.10 17.63
N ILE A 56 -1.76 -2.13 16.59
CA ILE A 56 -1.84 -1.23 15.44
C ILE A 56 -2.15 -2.06 14.19
N LEU A 57 -3.30 -1.83 13.59
CA LEU A 57 -3.72 -2.42 12.32
C LEU A 57 -3.61 -1.37 11.23
N ILE A 58 -2.89 -1.69 10.15
CA ILE A 58 -2.68 -0.74 9.06
C ILE A 58 -3.11 -1.41 7.74
N ASP A 59 -4.12 -0.83 7.09
CA ASP A 59 -4.48 -1.20 5.72
C ASP A 59 -3.51 -0.56 4.75
N ARG A 60 -2.69 -1.39 4.09
CA ARG A 60 -1.53 -1.04 3.25
C ARG A 60 -0.40 -0.37 4.05
N PHE A 61 0.83 -0.83 3.80
CA PHE A 61 2.05 -0.27 4.39
C PHE A 61 3.21 -0.42 3.41
N THR A 62 4.45 -0.56 3.88
CA THR A 62 5.69 -0.59 3.09
C THR A 62 5.67 -1.54 1.90
N ASP A 63 5.08 -2.72 2.05
CA ASP A 63 5.01 -3.72 1.00
C ASP A 63 4.07 -3.31 -0.14
N SER A 64 3.05 -2.46 0.15
CA SER A 64 2.24 -1.85 -0.91
C SER A 64 3.07 -0.89 -1.77
N THR A 65 3.98 -0.12 -1.18
CA THR A 65 4.90 0.75 -1.93
C THR A 65 5.78 -0.09 -2.86
N LEU A 66 6.35 -1.19 -2.37
CA LEU A 66 7.13 -2.10 -3.22
C LEU A 66 6.29 -2.70 -4.34
N ALA A 67 5.09 -3.20 -4.04
CA ALA A 67 4.23 -3.83 -5.03
C ALA A 67 3.78 -2.85 -6.13
N TYR A 68 3.40 -1.64 -5.78
CA TYR A 68 2.93 -0.63 -6.73
C TYR A 68 4.07 0.07 -7.44
N GLN A 69 5.01 0.67 -6.71
CA GLN A 69 6.02 1.55 -7.27
C GLN A 69 7.19 0.78 -7.89
N HIS A 70 7.64 -0.34 -7.29
CA HIS A 70 8.68 -1.16 -7.89
C HIS A 70 8.11 -2.12 -8.94
N TYR A 71 7.31 -3.11 -8.52
CA TYR A 71 6.83 -4.15 -9.44
C TYR A 71 5.84 -3.62 -10.48
N GLY A 72 5.01 -2.65 -10.10
CA GLY A 72 4.07 -2.00 -11.00
C GLY A 72 4.74 -0.99 -11.93
N MET A 73 5.38 0.03 -11.36
CA MET A 73 5.84 1.23 -12.09
C MET A 73 7.33 1.23 -12.42
N GLY A 74 8.10 0.22 -11.98
CA GLY A 74 9.52 0.05 -12.32
C GLY A 74 10.48 1.03 -11.64
N ILE A 75 10.12 1.55 -10.46
CA ILE A 75 11.07 2.33 -9.65
C ILE A 75 12.08 1.37 -9.01
N ASP A 76 13.30 1.82 -8.84
CA ASP A 76 14.38 1.02 -8.28
C ASP A 76 14.03 0.47 -6.88
N TYR A 77 14.30 -0.82 -6.68
CA TYR A 77 13.99 -1.53 -5.44
C TYR A 77 14.82 -1.03 -4.26
N LYS A 78 16.13 -0.78 -4.49
CA LYS A 78 17.05 -0.34 -3.43
C LYS A 78 16.66 1.05 -2.94
N PHE A 79 16.29 1.93 -3.86
CA PHE A 79 15.84 3.29 -3.56
C PHE A 79 14.58 3.28 -2.70
N ILE A 80 13.55 2.50 -3.07
CA ILE A 80 12.32 2.40 -2.28
C ILE A 80 12.60 1.80 -0.89
N ASN A 81 13.44 0.77 -0.81
CA ASN A 81 13.79 0.16 0.47
C ASN A 81 14.58 1.09 1.37
N LEU A 82 15.51 1.87 0.83
CA LEU A 82 16.25 2.89 1.56
C LEU A 82 15.29 3.86 2.25
N LEU A 83 14.36 4.42 1.49
CA LEU A 83 13.38 5.39 1.99
C LEU A 83 12.40 4.76 3.00
N ASN A 84 11.91 3.56 2.73
CA ASN A 84 11.06 2.83 3.68
C ASN A 84 11.78 2.57 4.99
N ASN A 85 13.01 2.03 4.94
CA ASN A 85 13.80 1.72 6.13
C ASN A 85 14.14 2.97 6.93
N PHE A 86 14.45 4.07 6.26
CA PHE A 86 14.67 5.37 6.90
C PHE A 86 13.44 5.81 7.71
N LEU A 87 12.25 5.72 7.13
CA LEU A 87 11.02 6.16 7.79
C LEU A 87 10.62 5.25 8.96
N ILE A 88 10.69 3.92 8.78
CA ILE A 88 10.19 2.97 9.78
C ILE A 88 11.25 2.47 10.77
N LYS A 89 12.39 3.13 10.83
CA LYS A 89 13.66 2.71 11.49
C LYS A 89 13.53 1.73 12.67
N ASN A 90 12.68 2.00 13.65
CA ASN A 90 12.53 1.21 14.87
C ASN A 90 11.18 0.49 14.98
N ILE A 91 10.42 0.42 13.88
CA ILE A 91 9.10 -0.19 13.88
C ILE A 91 9.18 -1.57 13.22
N LYS A 92 8.89 -2.61 14.00
CA LYS A 92 8.83 -3.99 13.50
C LYS A 92 7.40 -4.34 13.11
N ILE A 93 7.22 -4.86 11.90
CA ILE A 93 5.95 -5.42 11.43
C ILE A 93 5.91 -6.87 11.91
N THR A 94 4.94 -7.21 12.75
CA THR A 94 4.79 -8.53 13.33
C THR A 94 4.24 -9.53 12.32
N VAL A 95 3.13 -9.19 11.66
CA VAL A 95 2.45 -10.05 10.69
C VAL A 95 1.81 -9.22 9.58
N THR A 96 1.76 -9.76 8.39
CA THR A 96 1.08 -9.17 7.23
C THR A 96 0.04 -10.15 6.70
N PHE A 97 -1.22 -9.72 6.65
CA PHE A 97 -2.30 -10.46 5.99
C PHE A 97 -2.34 -10.03 4.52
N LEU A 98 -2.15 -10.99 3.62
CA LEU A 98 -2.21 -10.75 2.18
C LEU A 98 -3.48 -11.36 1.59
N ASN A 99 -4.43 -10.51 1.29
CA ASN A 99 -5.67 -10.90 0.60
C ASN A 99 -5.40 -11.10 -0.89
N LEU A 100 -5.49 -12.33 -1.37
CA LEU A 100 -5.36 -12.65 -2.78
C LEU A 100 -6.73 -12.84 -3.43
N VAL A 101 -6.90 -12.26 -4.60
CA VAL A 101 -8.10 -12.38 -5.42
C VAL A 101 -7.72 -12.74 -6.85
N ASN A 102 -8.45 -13.64 -7.49
CA ASN A 102 -8.23 -13.97 -8.88
C ASN A 102 -8.66 -12.82 -9.82
N THR A 103 -8.20 -12.90 -11.05
CA THR A 103 -8.42 -11.89 -12.09
C THR A 103 -9.91 -11.63 -12.36
N LYS A 104 -10.74 -12.68 -12.38
CA LYS A 104 -12.20 -12.60 -12.62
C LYS A 104 -12.89 -11.79 -11.52
N ASN A 105 -12.65 -12.17 -10.27
CA ASN A 105 -13.25 -11.52 -9.12
C ASN A 105 -12.74 -10.09 -8.91
N LEU A 106 -11.45 -9.82 -9.22
CA LEU A 106 -10.92 -8.46 -9.22
C LEU A 106 -11.66 -7.55 -10.22
N ARG A 107 -11.88 -8.03 -11.45
CA ARG A 107 -12.66 -7.28 -12.46
C ARG A 107 -14.09 -7.00 -11.99
N LEU A 108 -14.78 -8.03 -11.46
CA LEU A 108 -16.13 -7.88 -10.93
C LEU A 108 -16.21 -6.88 -9.77
N ARG A 109 -15.22 -6.86 -8.87
CA ARG A 109 -15.17 -5.89 -7.77
C ARG A 109 -14.92 -4.47 -8.26
N LEU A 110 -14.06 -4.31 -9.27
CA LEU A 110 -13.79 -3.00 -9.87
C LEU A 110 -15.01 -2.47 -10.64
N SER A 111 -15.71 -3.32 -11.40
CA SER A 111 -16.92 -2.90 -12.15
C SER A 111 -18.09 -2.46 -11.26
N LYS A 112 -18.17 -2.99 -10.03
CA LYS A 112 -19.20 -2.61 -9.04
C LYS A 112 -18.91 -1.31 -8.28
N ARG A 113 -17.71 -0.73 -8.44
CA ARG A 113 -17.37 0.53 -7.77
C ARG A 113 -18.01 1.73 -8.47
N LYS A 114 -18.81 2.50 -7.73
CA LYS A 114 -19.44 3.73 -8.24
C LYS A 114 -18.42 4.85 -8.50
N ASN A 115 -17.44 5.02 -7.61
CA ASN A 115 -16.45 6.10 -7.68
C ASN A 115 -15.04 5.52 -7.85
N LEU A 116 -14.52 5.57 -9.06
CA LEU A 116 -13.18 5.12 -9.40
C LEU A 116 -12.18 6.28 -9.25
N ASN A 117 -11.13 6.06 -8.49
CA ASN A 117 -9.96 6.95 -8.46
C ASN A 117 -8.98 6.60 -9.59
N ARG A 118 -7.94 7.41 -9.78
CA ARG A 118 -6.97 7.19 -10.87
C ARG A 118 -6.24 5.85 -10.82
N TYR A 119 -6.06 5.26 -9.62
CA TYR A 119 -5.47 3.93 -9.48
C TYR A 119 -6.45 2.82 -9.86
N ASP A 120 -7.74 2.99 -9.61
CA ASP A 120 -8.76 2.03 -10.04
C ASP A 120 -8.89 1.97 -11.58
N LYS A 121 -8.47 3.02 -12.29
CA LYS A 121 -8.45 3.14 -13.76
C LYS A 121 -7.17 2.59 -14.42
N LEU A 122 -6.22 2.08 -13.65
CA LEU A 122 -4.98 1.53 -14.20
C LEU A 122 -5.26 0.35 -15.14
N LYS A 123 -4.44 0.26 -16.20
CA LYS A 123 -4.51 -0.87 -17.15
C LYS A 123 -4.38 -2.20 -16.40
N PHE A 124 -5.21 -3.17 -16.77
CA PHE A 124 -5.26 -4.48 -16.10
C PHE A 124 -3.91 -5.21 -16.06
N LYS A 125 -3.06 -5.00 -17.08
CA LYS A 125 -1.67 -5.53 -17.13
C LYS A 125 -0.85 -5.06 -15.92
N LEU A 126 -1.09 -3.83 -15.42
CA LEU A 126 -0.40 -3.28 -14.26
C LEU A 126 -0.88 -3.94 -12.96
N TYR A 127 -2.17 -4.18 -12.81
CA TYR A 127 -2.70 -4.95 -11.66
C TYR A 127 -2.08 -6.34 -11.55
N LYS A 128 -1.91 -7.05 -12.68
CA LYS A 128 -1.22 -8.34 -12.70
C LYS A 128 0.24 -8.23 -12.23
N LYS A 129 0.97 -7.18 -12.62
CA LYS A 129 2.33 -6.94 -12.14
C LYS A 129 2.37 -6.69 -10.63
N ILE A 130 1.47 -5.84 -10.13
CA ILE A 130 1.35 -5.50 -8.71
C ILE A 130 1.04 -6.77 -7.90
N GLN A 131 0.08 -7.59 -8.32
CA GLN A 131 -0.26 -8.83 -7.63
C GLN A 131 0.90 -9.83 -7.62
N LYS A 132 1.59 -10.01 -8.75
CA LYS A 132 2.83 -10.79 -8.81
C LYS A 132 3.90 -10.23 -7.86
N GLY A 133 3.99 -8.92 -7.72
CA GLY A 133 4.86 -8.23 -6.76
C GLY A 133 4.55 -8.63 -5.32
N TYR A 134 3.30 -8.55 -4.90
CA TYR A 134 2.89 -8.98 -3.55
C TYR A 134 3.22 -10.45 -3.29
N ILE A 135 2.97 -11.34 -4.24
CA ILE A 135 3.31 -12.77 -4.13
C ILE A 135 4.83 -12.95 -3.99
N LYS A 136 5.65 -12.22 -4.76
CA LYS A 136 7.11 -12.30 -4.62
C LYS A 136 7.59 -11.79 -3.25
N ILE A 137 7.02 -10.70 -2.75
CA ILE A 137 7.34 -10.15 -1.43
C ILE A 137 6.96 -11.14 -0.34
N SER A 138 5.77 -11.72 -0.37
CA SER A 138 5.31 -12.69 0.63
C SER A 138 6.18 -13.94 0.68
N LYS A 139 6.62 -14.46 -0.47
CA LYS A 139 7.55 -15.60 -0.54
C LYS A 139 8.90 -15.31 0.12
N LYS A 140 9.45 -14.09 -0.06
CA LYS A 140 10.71 -13.67 0.58
C LYS A 140 10.60 -13.50 2.09
N LYS A 141 9.41 -13.17 2.59
CA LYS A 141 9.14 -12.89 4.02
C LYS A 141 8.18 -13.95 4.61
N LYS A 142 8.31 -15.22 4.21
CA LYS A 142 7.34 -16.30 4.46
C LYS A 142 6.82 -16.35 5.90
N ASN A 143 7.68 -16.22 6.88
CA ASN A 143 7.31 -16.33 8.29
C ASN A 143 6.52 -15.12 8.85
N LYS A 144 6.35 -14.07 8.05
CA LYS A 144 5.61 -12.84 8.43
C LYS A 144 4.31 -12.67 7.67
N TYR A 145 3.95 -13.63 6.79
CA TYR A 145 2.79 -13.52 5.94
C TYR A 145 1.76 -14.59 6.21
N VAL A 146 0.50 -14.16 6.35
CA VAL A 146 -0.68 -15.01 6.30
C VAL A 146 -1.40 -14.69 4.99
N ILE A 147 -1.53 -15.70 4.13
CA ILE A 147 -2.22 -15.54 2.84
C ILE A 147 -3.68 -15.92 3.01
N ILE A 148 -4.57 -15.03 2.61
CA ILE A 148 -6.02 -15.20 2.68
C ILE A 148 -6.58 -15.29 1.26
N ASP A 149 -7.31 -16.36 0.97
CA ASP A 149 -8.06 -16.48 -0.28
C ASP A 149 -9.33 -15.64 -0.22
N SER A 150 -9.27 -14.47 -0.85
CA SER A 150 -10.39 -13.53 -0.92
C SER A 150 -11.35 -13.81 -2.10
N ASN A 151 -11.30 -14.98 -2.72
CA ASN A 151 -12.25 -15.37 -3.76
C ASN A 151 -13.55 -15.92 -3.15
N LYS A 152 -13.48 -16.45 -1.95
CA LYS A 152 -14.64 -16.96 -1.19
C LYS A 152 -15.48 -15.79 -0.67
N SER A 153 -16.77 -16.03 -0.47
CA SER A 153 -17.62 -15.13 0.32
C SER A 153 -17.17 -15.15 1.78
N ILE A 154 -17.39 -14.04 2.45
CA ILE A 154 -17.25 -13.96 3.91
C ILE A 154 -18.43 -14.70 4.53
#